data_dba03305b78f42d230ec1ce57d4fe536
#
_entry.id   dba03305b78f42d230ec1ce57d4fe536
#
_cell.length_a   1.000
_cell.length_b   1.000
_cell.length_c   1.000
_cell.angle_alpha   90.00
_cell.angle_beta   90.00
_cell.angle_gamma   90.00
#
_symmetry.space_group_name_H-M   'P 1'
#
loop_
_entity.id
_entity.type
_entity.pdbx_description
1 polymer ?
#
loop_
_entity_poly.entity_id
_entity_poly.type
_entity_poly.pdbx_seq_one_letter_code
_entity_poly.pdbx_strand_id
1 'polypeptide(L)'
;MNKDLTIGKPESVLWRFCLPLFGSVIFQQLYNIADSFVAGRFIGENALAAVGNSYEITLIFIAFAFGCNIGCSVIVSQLFGAKKYGEMKTAVWTTFISSAVLVAVLMIVGFILGERLLALIDTPDELMKDSLTYLNIYILGVPFLFFYNIATGIFSALGDSRTPFIFLAISSVSNIAVDILFVKTFCMGVNGVAWATFLCQGVSAVLAVIVVFRRLAAIHTDEKSCAFSSSVLGKIAVIAIPSILQQSFISVGNIIIQSVINGFGASVIAGYAAAVKLNNLVITSFTTLGNGISNYTAQNLGAGKLDRIAQGLKAGIKLIWGLCIPFAVLYFFFGRYGMYPFMENRTGLAIDTGVTYLRILAPFYFVVSAKLVADGILRGTGMMGRFMTSTFTDLILRVVLAIVLSRVIGSAMGIWLAWPIGWSIATVMSLVFCVRGIKQLKNRRDYGEE
;
A
#
# COMPACT_ATOMS: atom_id res chain seq x y z
N MET A 1 -2.56 11.81 -20.16
CA MET A 1 -1.76 11.41 -21.36
C MET A 1 -0.87 10.25 -20.97
N ASN A 2 -0.95 9.15 -21.73
CA ASN A 2 -0.07 8.00 -21.50
C ASN A 2 1.39 8.43 -21.69
N LYS A 3 2.27 8.02 -20.77
CA LYS A 3 3.70 8.35 -20.83
C LYS A 3 4.51 7.08 -20.96
N ASP A 4 5.35 7.03 -21.98
CA ASP A 4 6.32 5.96 -22.15
C ASP A 4 7.49 6.16 -21.16
N LEU A 5 7.57 5.29 -20.16
CA LEU A 5 8.62 5.31 -19.15
C LEU A 5 9.96 4.74 -19.70
N THR A 6 9.95 4.25 -20.93
CA THR A 6 11.14 3.70 -21.59
C THR A 6 11.96 4.74 -22.35
N ILE A 7 11.54 6.01 -22.36
CA ILE A 7 12.15 7.11 -23.09
C ILE A 7 12.63 8.20 -22.13
N GLY A 8 13.79 8.80 -22.39
CA GLY A 8 14.36 9.87 -21.58
C GLY A 8 15.32 9.39 -20.49
N LYS A 9 15.93 10.30 -19.74
CA LYS A 9 16.86 9.96 -18.65
C LYS A 9 16.08 9.31 -17.48
N PRO A 10 16.49 8.13 -16.97
CA PRO A 10 15.77 7.41 -15.92
C PRO A 10 15.45 8.26 -14.68
N GLU A 11 16.39 9.09 -14.23
CA GLU A 11 16.20 9.97 -13.08
C GLU A 11 15.03 10.94 -13.30
N SER A 12 15.01 11.64 -14.45
CA SER A 12 13.95 12.60 -14.77
C SER A 12 12.59 11.92 -14.94
N VAL A 13 12.57 10.73 -15.55
CA VAL A 13 11.36 9.94 -15.76
C VAL A 13 10.79 9.51 -14.41
N LEU A 14 11.61 8.96 -13.52
CA LEU A 14 11.20 8.51 -12.20
C LEU A 14 10.72 9.69 -11.32
N TRP A 15 11.44 10.81 -11.29
CA TRP A 15 10.99 11.98 -10.54
C TRP A 15 9.60 12.47 -10.98
N ARG A 16 9.39 12.62 -12.28
CA ARG A 16 8.12 13.10 -12.84
C ARG A 16 6.96 12.10 -12.65
N PHE A 17 7.27 10.82 -12.58
CA PHE A 17 6.28 9.76 -12.40
C PHE A 17 5.98 9.51 -10.93
N CYS A 18 7.00 9.45 -10.07
CA CYS A 18 6.86 9.10 -8.67
C CYS A 18 6.35 10.26 -7.79
N LEU A 19 6.64 11.53 -8.15
CA LEU A 19 6.24 12.67 -7.32
C LEU A 19 4.70 12.80 -7.15
N PRO A 20 3.86 12.65 -8.20
CA PRO A 20 2.41 12.63 -7.99
C PRO A 20 1.94 11.43 -7.17
N LEU A 21 2.58 10.26 -7.29
CA LEU A 21 2.27 9.08 -6.46
C LEU A 21 2.57 9.36 -4.98
N PHE A 22 3.69 10.00 -4.68
CA PHE A 22 4.02 10.45 -3.33
C PHE A 22 2.98 11.45 -2.79
N GLY A 23 2.58 12.43 -3.61
CA GLY A 23 1.50 13.35 -3.29
C GLY A 23 0.18 12.65 -2.96
N SER A 24 -0.15 11.57 -3.68
CA SER A 24 -1.35 10.77 -3.41
C SER A 24 -1.35 10.18 -2.01
N VAL A 25 -0.21 9.69 -1.53
CA VAL A 25 -0.10 9.13 -0.17
C VAL A 25 -0.32 10.21 0.89
N ILE A 26 0.24 11.40 0.70
CA ILE A 26 0.04 12.52 1.63
C ILE A 26 -1.45 12.87 1.71
N PHE A 27 -2.14 13.01 0.57
CA PHE A 27 -3.58 13.29 0.56
C PHE A 27 -4.38 12.16 1.22
N GLN A 28 -4.01 10.91 0.99
CA GLN A 28 -4.67 9.76 1.62
C GLN A 28 -4.50 9.77 3.15
N GLN A 29 -3.31 10.13 3.65
CA GLN A 29 -3.08 10.22 5.08
C GLN A 29 -3.83 11.41 5.71
N LEU A 30 -3.86 12.56 5.03
CA LEU A 30 -4.66 13.70 5.47
C LEU A 30 -6.15 13.37 5.52
N TYR A 31 -6.65 12.65 4.54
CA TYR A 31 -8.02 12.14 4.52
C TYR A 31 -8.30 11.21 5.73
N ASN A 32 -7.45 10.22 5.99
CA ASN A 32 -7.64 9.30 7.12
C ASN A 32 -7.64 10.03 8.48
N ILE A 33 -6.85 11.08 8.62
CA ILE A 33 -6.83 11.92 9.82
C ILE A 33 -8.14 12.73 9.92
N ALA A 34 -8.59 13.32 8.83
CA ALA A 34 -9.81 14.11 8.80
C ALA A 34 -11.06 13.25 9.09
N ASP A 35 -11.14 12.06 8.52
CA ASP A 35 -12.23 11.09 8.74
C ASP A 35 -12.30 10.68 10.22
N SER A 36 -11.17 10.33 10.82
CA SER A 36 -11.06 10.03 12.25
C SER A 36 -11.44 11.22 13.13
N PHE A 37 -11.09 12.45 12.72
CA PHE A 37 -11.45 13.66 13.42
C PHE A 37 -12.97 13.94 13.37
N VAL A 38 -13.60 13.76 12.20
CA VAL A 38 -15.06 13.93 12.03
C VAL A 38 -15.79 12.91 12.89
N ALA A 39 -15.41 11.63 12.84
CA ALA A 39 -16.02 10.58 13.64
C ALA A 39 -15.90 10.88 15.15
N GLY A 40 -14.69 11.19 15.63
CA GLY A 40 -14.46 11.44 17.07
C GLY A 40 -15.09 12.73 17.57
N ARG A 41 -15.10 13.80 16.77
CA ARG A 41 -15.60 15.13 17.21
C ARG A 41 -17.10 15.27 17.15
N PHE A 42 -17.76 14.68 16.15
CA PHE A 42 -19.19 14.90 15.89
C PHE A 42 -20.09 13.74 16.31
N ILE A 43 -19.55 12.52 16.44
CA ILE A 43 -20.36 11.35 16.79
C ILE A 43 -20.03 10.89 18.23
N GLY A 44 -18.75 10.89 18.61
CA GLY A 44 -18.28 10.50 19.94
C GLY A 44 -17.35 9.29 19.96
N GLU A 45 -16.88 8.94 21.16
CA GLU A 45 -15.84 7.92 21.35
C GLU A 45 -16.29 6.51 20.93
N ASN A 46 -17.52 6.14 21.23
CA ASN A 46 -18.07 4.82 20.87
C ASN A 46 -18.14 4.61 19.34
N ALA A 47 -18.49 5.67 18.61
CA ALA A 47 -18.51 5.62 17.15
C ALA A 47 -17.10 5.45 16.56
N LEU A 48 -16.13 6.18 17.11
CA LEU A 48 -14.73 6.05 16.69
C LEU A 48 -14.20 4.64 16.97
N ALA A 49 -14.56 4.06 18.12
CA ALA A 49 -14.20 2.69 18.48
C ALA A 49 -14.86 1.66 17.53
N ALA A 50 -16.15 1.83 17.19
CA ALA A 50 -16.85 0.94 16.26
C ALA A 50 -16.24 0.96 14.85
N VAL A 51 -15.90 2.15 14.33
CA VAL A 51 -15.19 2.30 13.06
C VAL A 51 -13.81 1.63 13.14
N GLY A 52 -13.07 1.84 14.24
CA GLY A 52 -11.76 1.25 14.47
C GLY A 52 -11.77 -0.29 14.47
N ASN A 53 -12.73 -0.90 15.18
CA ASN A 53 -12.88 -2.36 15.20
C ASN A 53 -13.19 -2.92 13.80
N SER A 54 -14.10 -2.27 13.07
CA SER A 54 -14.42 -2.69 11.71
C SER A 54 -13.25 -2.54 10.75
N TYR A 55 -12.41 -1.53 10.96
CA TYR A 55 -11.25 -1.24 10.11
C TYR A 55 -10.25 -2.42 10.06
N GLU A 56 -10.00 -3.10 11.16
CA GLU A 56 -9.11 -4.27 11.19
C GLU A 56 -9.57 -5.37 10.22
N ILE A 57 -10.88 -5.59 10.12
CA ILE A 57 -11.46 -6.56 9.17
C ILE A 57 -11.36 -6.02 7.73
N THR A 58 -11.54 -4.71 7.55
CA THR A 58 -11.46 -4.10 6.20
C THR A 58 -10.05 -4.20 5.59
N LEU A 59 -8.99 -4.32 6.41
CA LEU A 59 -7.62 -4.54 5.94
C LEU A 59 -7.48 -5.82 5.10
N ILE A 60 -8.32 -6.83 5.34
CA ILE A 60 -8.34 -8.06 4.54
C ILE A 60 -8.75 -7.71 3.10
N PHE A 61 -9.85 -6.98 2.91
CA PHE A 61 -10.33 -6.58 1.58
C PHE A 61 -9.32 -5.67 0.87
N ILE A 62 -8.69 -4.75 1.63
CA ILE A 62 -7.66 -3.85 1.13
C ILE A 62 -6.44 -4.65 0.63
N ALA A 63 -6.01 -5.70 1.36
CA ALA A 63 -4.90 -6.55 0.96
C ALA A 63 -5.15 -7.24 -0.38
N PHE A 64 -6.35 -7.79 -0.58
CA PHE A 64 -6.74 -8.40 -1.85
C PHE A 64 -6.80 -7.37 -3.00
N ALA A 65 -7.43 -6.22 -2.76
CA ALA A 65 -7.53 -5.14 -3.76
C ALA A 65 -6.14 -4.63 -4.19
N PHE A 66 -5.24 -4.46 -3.22
CA PHE A 66 -3.86 -4.03 -3.44
C PHE A 66 -3.05 -5.07 -4.23
N GLY A 67 -3.20 -6.36 -3.90
CA GLY A 67 -2.54 -7.43 -4.65
C GLY A 67 -3.02 -7.52 -6.10
N CYS A 68 -4.33 -7.41 -6.35
CA CYS A 68 -4.90 -7.36 -7.69
C CYS A 68 -4.39 -6.14 -8.48
N ASN A 69 -4.31 -4.96 -7.84
CA ASN A 69 -3.71 -3.76 -8.42
C ASN A 69 -2.28 -4.03 -8.89
N ILE A 70 -1.41 -4.56 -8.02
CA ILE A 70 0.00 -4.83 -8.34
C ILE A 70 0.12 -5.86 -9.47
N GLY A 71 -0.60 -6.97 -9.38
CA GLY A 71 -0.58 -8.01 -10.41
C GLY A 71 -0.97 -7.48 -11.78
N CYS A 72 -2.08 -6.75 -11.85
CA CYS A 72 -2.55 -6.10 -13.07
C CYS A 72 -1.54 -5.07 -13.58
N SER A 73 -1.10 -4.15 -12.73
CA SER A 73 -0.26 -3.03 -13.16
C SER A 73 1.08 -3.49 -13.73
N VAL A 74 1.70 -4.53 -13.17
CA VAL A 74 2.97 -5.08 -13.67
C VAL A 74 2.79 -5.73 -15.04
N ILE A 75 1.78 -6.61 -15.21
CA ILE A 75 1.54 -7.29 -16.50
C ILE A 75 1.13 -6.29 -17.58
N VAL A 76 0.24 -5.36 -17.27
CA VAL A 76 -0.16 -4.29 -18.21
C VAL A 76 1.04 -3.42 -18.59
N SER A 77 1.93 -3.09 -17.61
CA SER A 77 3.17 -2.33 -17.87
C SER A 77 4.12 -3.08 -18.81
N GLN A 78 4.32 -4.39 -18.60
CA GLN A 78 5.17 -5.22 -19.47
C GLN A 78 4.63 -5.24 -20.90
N LEU A 79 3.33 -5.48 -21.06
CA LEU A 79 2.67 -5.53 -22.38
C LEU A 79 2.66 -4.16 -23.07
N PHE A 80 2.46 -3.09 -22.31
CA PHE A 80 2.53 -1.72 -22.83
C PHE A 80 3.95 -1.39 -23.32
N GLY A 81 4.99 -1.73 -22.54
CA GLY A 81 6.39 -1.57 -22.92
C GLY A 81 6.78 -2.40 -24.16
N ALA A 82 6.23 -3.62 -24.27
CA ALA A 82 6.41 -4.50 -25.43
C ALA A 82 5.60 -4.06 -26.66
N LYS A 83 4.75 -3.03 -26.53
CA LYS A 83 3.80 -2.55 -27.56
C LYS A 83 2.77 -3.60 -28.00
N LYS A 84 2.55 -4.65 -27.20
CA LYS A 84 1.54 -5.71 -27.43
C LYS A 84 0.16 -5.23 -26.93
N TYR A 85 -0.45 -4.31 -27.67
CA TYR A 85 -1.65 -3.61 -27.20
C TYR A 85 -2.90 -4.49 -27.18
N GLY A 86 -3.01 -5.50 -28.03
CA GLY A 86 -4.11 -6.48 -28.03
C GLY A 86 -4.07 -7.35 -26.76
N GLU A 87 -2.89 -7.93 -26.44
CA GLU A 87 -2.70 -8.68 -25.20
C GLU A 87 -2.91 -7.80 -23.96
N MET A 88 -2.47 -6.53 -24.02
CA MET A 88 -2.66 -5.56 -22.94
C MET A 88 -4.14 -5.31 -22.65
N LYS A 89 -4.96 -5.08 -23.69
CA LYS A 89 -6.41 -4.93 -23.53
C LYS A 89 -7.04 -6.20 -22.95
N THR A 90 -6.60 -7.38 -23.43
CA THR A 90 -7.01 -8.67 -22.87
C THR A 90 -6.65 -8.79 -21.39
N ALA A 91 -5.46 -8.34 -20.97
CA ALA A 91 -5.04 -8.36 -19.57
C ALA A 91 -5.94 -7.47 -18.70
N VAL A 92 -6.31 -6.29 -19.18
CA VAL A 92 -7.21 -5.38 -18.46
C VAL A 92 -8.59 -6.01 -18.30
N TRP A 93 -9.20 -6.53 -19.39
CA TRP A 93 -10.50 -7.19 -19.32
C TRP A 93 -10.48 -8.41 -18.40
N THR A 94 -9.46 -9.26 -18.55
CA THR A 94 -9.27 -10.45 -17.68
C THR A 94 -9.21 -10.05 -16.21
N THR A 95 -8.50 -8.95 -15.89
CA THR A 95 -8.39 -8.46 -14.52
C THR A 95 -9.75 -7.99 -13.98
N PHE A 96 -10.50 -7.19 -14.73
CA PHE A 96 -11.81 -6.73 -14.28
C PHE A 96 -12.78 -7.89 -14.06
N ILE A 97 -12.84 -8.85 -15.00
CA ILE A 97 -13.74 -10.01 -14.90
C ILE A 97 -13.36 -10.89 -13.71
N SER A 98 -12.08 -11.28 -13.59
CA SER A 98 -11.62 -12.12 -12.47
C SER A 98 -11.77 -11.44 -11.11
N SER A 99 -11.53 -10.13 -11.05
CA SER A 99 -11.74 -9.36 -9.82
C SER A 99 -13.21 -9.20 -9.47
N ALA A 100 -14.13 -9.10 -10.45
CA ALA A 100 -15.56 -9.10 -10.18
C ALA A 100 -16.01 -10.41 -9.51
N VAL A 101 -15.51 -11.56 -10.01
CA VAL A 101 -15.78 -12.87 -9.39
C VAL A 101 -15.18 -12.94 -7.98
N LEU A 102 -13.92 -12.53 -7.81
CA LEU A 102 -13.27 -12.51 -6.50
C LEU A 102 -14.02 -11.62 -5.51
N VAL A 103 -14.43 -10.44 -5.92
CA VAL A 103 -15.21 -9.50 -5.11
C VAL A 103 -16.55 -10.11 -4.68
N ALA A 104 -17.27 -10.77 -5.60
CA ALA A 104 -18.52 -11.43 -5.25
C ALA A 104 -18.31 -12.51 -4.17
N VAL A 105 -17.25 -13.31 -4.29
CA VAL A 105 -16.88 -14.32 -3.27
C VAL A 105 -16.55 -13.63 -1.93
N LEU A 106 -15.71 -12.60 -1.96
CA LEU A 106 -15.32 -11.87 -0.74
C LEU A 106 -16.51 -11.19 -0.06
N MET A 107 -17.45 -10.64 -0.82
CA MET A 107 -18.68 -10.07 -0.28
C MET A 107 -19.55 -11.14 0.42
N ILE A 108 -19.77 -12.28 -0.25
CA ILE A 108 -20.55 -13.39 0.33
C ILE A 108 -19.89 -13.87 1.64
N VAL A 109 -18.58 -14.12 1.60
CA VAL A 109 -17.82 -14.55 2.79
C VAL A 109 -17.88 -13.46 3.88
N GLY A 110 -17.72 -12.20 3.51
CA GLY A 110 -17.74 -11.06 4.43
C GLY A 110 -19.10 -10.90 5.13
N PHE A 111 -20.22 -11.03 4.41
CA PHE A 111 -21.56 -10.97 5.01
C PHE A 111 -21.85 -12.17 5.91
N ILE A 112 -21.39 -13.38 5.54
CA ILE A 112 -21.62 -14.59 6.35
C ILE A 112 -20.75 -14.59 7.62
N LEU A 113 -19.50 -14.15 7.52
CA LEU A 113 -18.52 -14.23 8.61
C LEU A 113 -18.32 -12.92 9.36
N GLY A 114 -18.88 -11.80 8.92
CA GLY A 114 -18.62 -10.47 9.49
C GLY A 114 -18.86 -10.37 10.99
N GLU A 115 -20.00 -10.85 11.46
CA GLU A 115 -20.33 -10.89 12.89
C GLU A 115 -19.34 -11.78 13.67
N ARG A 116 -19.01 -12.97 13.12
CA ARG A 116 -18.05 -13.89 13.76
C ARG A 116 -16.63 -13.31 13.79
N LEU A 117 -16.24 -12.58 12.76
CA LEU A 117 -14.93 -11.92 12.72
C LEU A 117 -14.85 -10.79 13.75
N LEU A 118 -15.92 -10.01 13.92
CA LEU A 118 -16.01 -8.99 14.97
C LEU A 118 -15.97 -9.62 16.37
N ALA A 119 -16.66 -10.74 16.58
CA ALA A 119 -16.59 -11.47 17.83
C ALA A 119 -15.19 -12.06 18.10
N LEU A 120 -14.48 -12.53 17.06
CA LEU A 120 -13.14 -13.09 17.18
C LEU A 120 -12.08 -12.05 17.60
N ILE A 121 -12.31 -10.78 17.32
CA ILE A 121 -11.45 -9.67 17.77
C ILE A 121 -11.91 -9.06 19.09
N ASP A 122 -12.77 -9.76 19.84
CA ASP A 122 -13.29 -9.36 21.14
C ASP A 122 -13.98 -7.98 21.11
N THR A 123 -14.79 -7.71 20.06
CA THR A 123 -15.60 -6.49 19.98
C THR A 123 -16.61 -6.45 21.12
N PRO A 124 -16.65 -5.40 21.96
CA PRO A 124 -17.64 -5.27 23.03
C PRO A 124 -19.08 -5.31 22.52
N ASP A 125 -19.98 -5.94 23.27
CA ASP A 125 -21.40 -6.07 22.89
C ASP A 125 -22.08 -4.73 22.59
N GLU A 126 -21.70 -3.69 23.34
CA GLU A 126 -22.21 -2.32 23.16
C GLU A 126 -21.86 -1.72 21.79
N LEU A 127 -20.72 -2.13 21.21
CA LEU A 127 -20.23 -1.64 19.92
C LEU A 127 -20.53 -2.58 18.76
N MET A 128 -20.96 -3.82 19.05
CA MET A 128 -21.14 -4.86 18.04
C MET A 128 -22.10 -4.44 16.93
N LYS A 129 -23.24 -3.83 17.29
CA LYS A 129 -24.26 -3.40 16.33
C LYS A 129 -23.73 -2.33 15.37
N ASP A 130 -23.04 -1.31 15.88
CA ASP A 130 -22.52 -0.21 15.09
C ASP A 130 -21.35 -0.67 14.23
N SER A 131 -20.45 -1.50 14.79
CA SER A 131 -19.35 -2.13 14.07
C SER A 131 -19.85 -3.01 12.92
N LEU A 132 -20.85 -3.86 13.16
CA LEU A 132 -21.41 -4.72 12.13
C LEU A 132 -22.11 -3.91 11.03
N THR A 133 -22.82 -2.85 11.39
CA THR A 133 -23.50 -1.99 10.43
C THR A 133 -22.48 -1.26 9.53
N TYR A 134 -21.43 -0.70 10.13
CA TYR A 134 -20.32 -0.09 9.39
C TYR A 134 -19.67 -1.10 8.45
N LEU A 135 -19.32 -2.29 8.96
CA LEU A 135 -18.69 -3.36 8.19
C LEU A 135 -19.57 -3.80 7.01
N ASN A 136 -20.87 -3.96 7.21
CA ASN A 136 -21.78 -4.36 6.15
C ASN A 136 -21.87 -3.30 5.03
N ILE A 137 -21.92 -2.01 5.37
CA ILE A 137 -21.89 -0.93 4.38
C ILE A 137 -20.54 -0.92 3.66
N TYR A 138 -19.44 -1.14 4.37
CA TYR A 138 -18.12 -1.24 3.77
C TYR A 138 -18.02 -2.41 2.79
N ILE A 139 -18.54 -3.59 3.15
CA ILE A 139 -18.59 -4.78 2.27
C ILE A 139 -19.36 -4.48 0.99
N LEU A 140 -20.48 -3.74 1.05
CA LEU A 140 -21.18 -3.27 -0.15
C LEU A 140 -20.29 -2.38 -1.03
N GLY A 141 -19.36 -1.64 -0.44
CA GLY A 141 -18.39 -0.79 -1.13
C GLY A 141 -17.16 -1.52 -1.70
N VAL A 142 -16.93 -2.79 -1.35
CA VAL A 142 -15.76 -3.56 -1.80
C VAL A 142 -15.60 -3.60 -3.34
N PRO A 143 -16.66 -3.71 -4.17
CA PRO A 143 -16.53 -3.61 -5.62
C PRO A 143 -15.88 -2.30 -6.06
N PHE A 144 -16.26 -1.19 -5.46
CA PHE A 144 -15.70 0.14 -5.78
C PHE A 144 -14.23 0.23 -5.35
N LEU A 145 -13.89 -0.30 -4.17
CA LEU A 145 -12.52 -0.40 -3.71
C LEU A 145 -11.63 -1.14 -4.72
N PHE A 146 -12.06 -2.32 -5.17
CA PHE A 146 -11.30 -3.13 -6.12
C PHE A 146 -11.15 -2.45 -7.48
N PHE A 147 -12.26 -1.99 -8.07
CA PHE A 147 -12.24 -1.39 -9.40
C PHE A 147 -11.48 -0.08 -9.43
N TYR A 148 -11.56 0.72 -8.37
CA TYR A 148 -10.73 1.90 -8.22
C TYR A 148 -9.23 1.55 -8.16
N ASN A 149 -8.85 0.57 -7.33
CA ASN A 149 -7.47 0.12 -7.22
C ASN A 149 -6.93 -0.42 -8.55
N ILE A 150 -7.69 -1.25 -9.26
CA ILE A 150 -7.32 -1.76 -10.59
C ILE A 150 -7.15 -0.61 -11.58
N ALA A 151 -8.10 0.34 -11.61
CA ALA A 151 -8.01 1.50 -12.49
C ALA A 151 -6.76 2.34 -12.22
N THR A 152 -6.42 2.59 -10.95
CA THR A 152 -5.19 3.33 -10.58
C THR A 152 -3.93 2.56 -10.95
N GLY A 153 -3.94 1.22 -10.83
CA GLY A 153 -2.88 0.34 -11.31
C GLY A 153 -2.68 0.45 -12.82
N ILE A 154 -3.76 0.45 -13.59
CA ILE A 154 -3.71 0.59 -15.05
C ILE A 154 -3.19 1.98 -15.45
N PHE A 155 -3.65 3.08 -14.82
CA PHE A 155 -3.08 4.41 -15.08
C PHE A 155 -1.58 4.43 -14.83
N SER A 156 -1.13 3.86 -13.71
CA SER A 156 0.28 3.76 -13.37
C SER A 156 1.05 2.92 -14.38
N ALA A 157 0.45 1.81 -14.84
CA ALA A 157 1.02 0.95 -15.88
C ALA A 157 1.20 1.66 -17.23
N LEU A 158 0.29 2.59 -17.56
CA LEU A 158 0.37 3.45 -18.75
C LEU A 158 1.27 4.69 -18.53
N GLY A 159 1.99 4.77 -17.41
CA GLY A 159 2.89 5.87 -17.06
C GLY A 159 2.18 7.16 -16.61
N ASP A 160 0.89 7.09 -16.28
CA ASP A 160 0.14 8.24 -15.79
C ASP A 160 -0.10 8.14 -14.28
N SER A 161 0.68 8.88 -13.53
CA SER A 161 0.54 9.03 -12.07
C SER A 161 -0.30 10.25 -11.67
N ARG A 162 -0.59 11.16 -12.60
CA ARG A 162 -1.34 12.38 -12.30
C ARG A 162 -2.84 12.14 -12.18
N THR A 163 -3.38 11.31 -13.07
CA THR A 163 -4.82 11.01 -13.05
C THR A 163 -5.26 10.33 -11.75
N PRO A 164 -4.58 9.26 -11.25
CA PRO A 164 -4.88 8.71 -9.93
C PRO A 164 -4.79 9.73 -8.80
N PHE A 165 -3.77 10.59 -8.82
CA PHE A 165 -3.60 11.66 -7.83
C PHE A 165 -4.79 12.62 -7.82
N ILE A 166 -5.24 13.09 -8.98
CA ILE A 166 -6.38 14.03 -9.10
C ILE A 166 -7.67 13.36 -8.60
N PHE A 167 -7.92 12.10 -8.99
CA PHE A 167 -9.11 11.38 -8.51
C PHE A 167 -9.09 11.22 -7.00
N LEU A 168 -7.95 10.85 -6.43
CA LEU A 168 -7.82 10.71 -4.99
C LEU A 168 -8.02 12.04 -4.27
N ALA A 169 -7.39 13.12 -4.73
CA ALA A 169 -7.50 14.43 -4.12
C ALA A 169 -8.96 14.95 -4.12
N ILE A 170 -9.67 14.83 -5.26
CA ILE A 170 -11.07 15.24 -5.37
C ILE A 170 -11.94 14.34 -4.46
N SER A 171 -11.73 13.01 -4.50
CA SER A 171 -12.49 12.06 -3.70
C SER A 171 -12.32 12.33 -2.21
N SER A 172 -11.09 12.58 -1.76
CA SER A 172 -10.79 12.84 -0.35
C SER A 172 -11.45 14.12 0.16
N VAL A 173 -11.36 15.20 -0.62
CA VAL A 173 -12.00 16.48 -0.25
C VAL A 173 -13.53 16.34 -0.26
N SER A 174 -14.09 15.68 -1.27
CA SER A 174 -15.52 15.43 -1.34
C SER A 174 -16.02 14.55 -0.20
N ASN A 175 -15.26 13.54 0.17
CA ASN A 175 -15.64 12.65 1.27
C ASN A 175 -15.72 13.41 2.60
N ILE A 176 -14.72 14.23 2.94
CA ILE A 176 -14.75 15.06 4.16
C ILE A 176 -16.01 15.96 4.20
N ALA A 177 -16.36 16.56 3.06
CA ALA A 177 -17.55 17.40 2.96
C ALA A 177 -18.85 16.60 3.16
N VAL A 178 -18.94 15.41 2.55
CA VAL A 178 -20.10 14.52 2.67
C VAL A 178 -20.19 13.91 4.08
N ASP A 179 -19.06 13.56 4.71
CA ASP A 179 -19.02 13.10 6.10
C ASP A 179 -19.62 14.15 7.04
N ILE A 180 -19.16 15.40 6.95
CA ILE A 180 -19.70 16.49 7.76
C ILE A 180 -21.21 16.69 7.50
N LEU A 181 -21.62 16.62 6.23
CA LEU A 181 -23.05 16.75 5.86
C LEU A 181 -23.89 15.62 6.48
N PHE A 182 -23.48 14.36 6.35
CA PHE A 182 -24.24 13.21 6.83
C PHE A 182 -24.24 13.13 8.36
N VAL A 183 -23.12 13.41 8.99
CA VAL A 183 -22.98 13.32 10.43
C VAL A 183 -23.61 14.54 11.14
N LYS A 184 -23.30 15.75 10.69
CA LYS A 184 -23.75 16.98 11.37
C LYS A 184 -25.15 17.42 10.97
N THR A 185 -25.51 17.33 9.66
CA THR A 185 -26.78 17.87 9.16
C THR A 185 -27.86 16.81 9.19
N PHE A 186 -27.55 15.58 8.76
CA PHE A 186 -28.54 14.49 8.75
C PHE A 186 -28.52 13.62 10.00
N CYS A 187 -27.58 13.85 10.95
CA CYS A 187 -27.46 13.14 12.21
C CYS A 187 -27.42 11.61 12.06
N MET A 188 -26.78 11.11 11.00
CA MET A 188 -26.75 9.67 10.67
C MET A 188 -25.75 8.86 11.52
N GLY A 189 -24.98 9.49 12.41
CA GLY A 189 -24.02 8.79 13.25
C GLY A 189 -22.96 8.02 12.45
N VAL A 190 -22.59 6.82 12.92
CA VAL A 190 -21.62 5.91 12.27
C VAL A 190 -22.03 5.54 10.85
N ASN A 191 -23.33 5.37 10.61
CA ASN A 191 -23.86 5.08 9.28
C ASN A 191 -23.55 6.19 8.28
N GLY A 192 -23.53 7.47 8.73
CA GLY A 192 -23.21 8.61 7.89
C GLY A 192 -21.79 8.52 7.32
N VAL A 193 -20.81 8.21 8.15
CA VAL A 193 -19.40 8.03 7.73
C VAL A 193 -19.27 6.86 6.74
N ALA A 194 -19.93 5.73 7.03
CA ALA A 194 -19.89 4.57 6.14
C ALA A 194 -20.49 4.87 4.77
N TRP A 195 -21.67 5.51 4.72
CA TRP A 195 -22.33 5.87 3.46
C TRP A 195 -21.61 6.98 2.70
N ALA A 196 -20.99 7.94 3.37
CA ALA A 196 -20.17 8.95 2.72
C ALA A 196 -18.97 8.33 2.00
N THR A 197 -18.27 7.43 2.68
CA THR A 197 -17.16 6.66 2.09
C THR A 197 -17.63 5.82 0.91
N PHE A 198 -18.74 5.08 1.06
CA PHE A 198 -19.33 4.27 -0.01
C PHE A 198 -19.64 5.11 -1.26
N LEU A 199 -20.31 6.25 -1.11
CA LEU A 199 -20.71 7.11 -2.22
C LEU A 199 -19.52 7.75 -2.91
N CYS A 200 -18.59 8.36 -2.15
CA CYS A 200 -17.43 9.03 -2.71
C CYS A 200 -16.49 8.06 -3.41
N GLN A 201 -16.28 6.89 -2.82
CA GLN A 201 -15.49 5.82 -3.43
C GLN A 201 -16.18 5.24 -4.66
N GLY A 202 -17.52 5.08 -4.61
CA GLY A 202 -18.32 4.61 -5.73
C GLY A 202 -18.23 5.52 -6.95
N VAL A 203 -18.46 6.82 -6.75
CA VAL A 203 -18.34 7.82 -7.83
C VAL A 203 -16.92 7.81 -8.41
N SER A 204 -15.91 7.81 -7.54
CA SER A 204 -14.50 7.81 -7.99
C SER A 204 -14.14 6.56 -8.76
N ALA A 205 -14.62 5.38 -8.34
CA ALA A 205 -14.39 4.11 -9.02
C ALA A 205 -15.03 4.10 -10.40
N VAL A 206 -16.29 4.50 -10.51
CA VAL A 206 -17.01 4.57 -11.79
C VAL A 206 -16.32 5.52 -12.77
N LEU A 207 -15.96 6.73 -12.30
CA LEU A 207 -15.26 7.70 -13.15
C LEU A 207 -13.87 7.18 -13.57
N ALA A 208 -13.11 6.57 -12.66
CA ALA A 208 -11.80 6.00 -12.97
C ALA A 208 -11.91 4.89 -14.02
N VAL A 209 -12.87 3.99 -13.88
CA VAL A 209 -13.13 2.89 -14.84
C VAL A 209 -13.52 3.44 -16.21
N ILE A 210 -14.43 4.41 -16.27
CA ILE A 210 -14.82 5.07 -17.54
C ILE A 210 -13.58 5.67 -18.22
N VAL A 211 -12.73 6.39 -17.49
CA VAL A 211 -11.52 7.00 -18.06
C VAL A 211 -10.52 5.94 -18.51
N VAL A 212 -10.35 4.82 -17.78
CA VAL A 212 -9.52 3.69 -18.22
C VAL A 212 -10.00 3.18 -19.57
N PHE A 213 -11.29 2.83 -19.71
CA PHE A 213 -11.81 2.28 -20.97
C PHE A 213 -11.77 3.27 -22.12
N ARG A 214 -12.02 4.56 -21.88
CA ARG A 214 -11.83 5.61 -22.90
C ARG A 214 -10.39 5.68 -23.39
N ARG A 215 -9.40 5.54 -22.49
CA ARG A 215 -7.97 5.53 -22.86
C ARG A 215 -7.57 4.29 -23.61
N LEU A 216 -8.08 3.13 -23.22
CA LEU A 216 -7.83 1.89 -23.94
C LEU A 216 -8.45 1.90 -25.35
N ALA A 217 -9.60 2.49 -25.50
CA ALA A 217 -10.23 2.67 -26.82
C ALA A 217 -9.41 3.60 -27.72
N ALA A 218 -8.77 4.63 -27.15
CA ALA A 218 -7.89 5.54 -27.90
C ALA A 218 -6.55 4.91 -28.33
N ILE A 219 -6.17 3.74 -27.79
CA ILE A 219 -4.99 3.00 -28.26
C ILE A 219 -5.42 2.12 -29.43
N HIS A 220 -5.12 2.57 -30.65
CA HIS A 220 -5.40 1.80 -31.85
C HIS A 220 -4.44 0.62 -31.96
N THR A 221 -4.97 -0.55 -32.34
CA THR A 221 -4.20 -1.77 -32.60
C THR A 221 -5.02 -2.67 -33.52
N ASP A 222 -4.36 -3.30 -34.47
CA ASP A 222 -4.93 -4.32 -35.34
C ASP A 222 -4.91 -5.71 -34.70
N GLU A 223 -4.24 -5.84 -33.54
CA GLU A 223 -4.20 -7.09 -32.79
C GLU A 223 -5.56 -7.41 -32.16
N LYS A 224 -5.97 -8.65 -32.24
CA LYS A 224 -7.22 -9.11 -31.61
C LYS A 224 -7.06 -9.11 -30.09
N SER A 225 -8.05 -8.54 -29.41
CA SER A 225 -8.18 -8.61 -27.96
C SER A 225 -9.30 -9.57 -27.58
N CYS A 226 -9.08 -10.39 -26.56
CA CYS A 226 -10.09 -11.27 -25.99
C CYS A 226 -10.64 -10.67 -24.69
N ALA A 227 -11.90 -10.97 -24.36
CA ALA A 227 -12.47 -10.54 -23.10
C ALA A 227 -11.84 -11.23 -21.89
N PHE A 228 -11.37 -12.47 -22.05
CA PHE A 228 -10.77 -13.25 -20.98
C PHE A 228 -9.69 -14.20 -21.51
N SER A 229 -8.61 -14.37 -20.73
CA SER A 229 -7.54 -15.32 -20.99
C SER A 229 -7.03 -15.93 -19.68
N SER A 230 -7.17 -17.25 -19.54
CA SER A 230 -6.66 -17.99 -18.36
C SER A 230 -5.14 -17.94 -18.25
N SER A 231 -4.42 -17.92 -19.39
CA SER A 231 -2.96 -17.77 -19.40
C SER A 231 -2.52 -16.40 -18.82
N VAL A 232 -3.21 -15.33 -19.23
CA VAL A 232 -2.94 -13.99 -18.70
C VAL A 232 -3.32 -13.90 -17.23
N LEU A 233 -4.46 -14.50 -16.83
CA LEU A 233 -4.84 -14.57 -15.41
C LEU A 233 -3.76 -15.27 -14.57
N GLY A 234 -3.19 -16.38 -15.06
CA GLY A 234 -2.09 -17.08 -14.40
C GLY A 234 -0.88 -16.17 -14.19
N LYS A 235 -0.49 -15.39 -15.20
CA LYS A 235 0.61 -14.40 -15.07
C LYS A 235 0.31 -13.33 -14.03
N ILE A 236 -0.92 -12.81 -14.00
CA ILE A 236 -1.36 -11.83 -13.01
C ILE A 236 -1.35 -12.45 -11.61
N ALA A 237 -1.87 -13.68 -11.45
CA ALA A 237 -1.95 -14.39 -10.18
C ALA A 237 -0.58 -14.66 -9.56
N VAL A 238 0.43 -15.00 -10.36
CA VAL A 238 1.82 -15.19 -9.91
C VAL A 238 2.38 -13.95 -9.21
N ILE A 239 1.91 -12.76 -9.56
CA ILE A 239 2.33 -11.49 -8.93
C ILE A 239 1.34 -11.07 -7.83
N ALA A 240 0.04 -11.21 -8.09
CA ALA A 240 -1.01 -10.78 -7.17
C ALA A 240 -1.02 -11.58 -5.86
N ILE A 241 -0.98 -12.92 -5.94
CA ILE A 241 -1.04 -13.79 -4.76
C ILE A 241 0.09 -13.51 -3.77
N PRO A 242 1.37 -13.48 -4.18
CA PRO A 242 2.46 -13.10 -3.27
C PRO A 242 2.30 -11.71 -2.66
N SER A 243 1.75 -10.76 -3.41
CA SER A 243 1.53 -9.39 -2.91
C SER A 243 0.39 -9.33 -1.88
N ILE A 244 -0.67 -10.13 -2.05
CA ILE A 244 -1.73 -10.32 -1.06
C ILE A 244 -1.15 -10.94 0.22
N LEU A 245 -0.40 -12.03 0.08
CA LEU A 245 0.23 -12.72 1.21
C LEU A 245 1.17 -11.78 1.97
N GLN A 246 2.00 -11.00 1.26
CA GLN A 246 2.86 -10.00 1.89
C GLN A 246 2.05 -9.05 2.80
N GLN A 247 0.96 -8.49 2.29
CA GLN A 247 0.14 -7.54 3.04
C GLN A 247 -0.52 -8.19 4.26
N SER A 248 -1.02 -9.41 4.10
CA SER A 248 -1.61 -10.20 5.19
C SER A 248 -0.59 -10.52 6.28
N PHE A 249 0.62 -10.94 5.90
CA PHE A 249 1.69 -11.24 6.86
C PHE A 249 2.19 -9.99 7.60
N ILE A 250 2.19 -8.81 6.96
CA ILE A 250 2.49 -7.54 7.63
C ILE A 250 1.47 -7.31 8.76
N SER A 251 0.17 -7.47 8.48
CA SER A 251 -0.89 -7.29 9.48
C SER A 251 -0.74 -8.26 10.65
N VAL A 252 -0.54 -9.55 10.37
CA VAL A 252 -0.30 -10.57 11.41
C VAL A 252 0.94 -10.24 12.25
N GLY A 253 2.04 -9.86 11.59
CA GLY A 253 3.27 -9.45 12.28
C GLY A 253 3.06 -8.25 13.21
N ASN A 254 2.30 -7.27 12.77
CA ASN A 254 1.98 -6.09 13.59
C ASN A 254 1.12 -6.45 14.82
N ILE A 255 0.16 -7.37 14.68
CA ILE A 255 -0.66 -7.87 15.80
C ILE A 255 0.24 -8.57 16.85
N ILE A 256 1.16 -9.42 16.41
CA ILE A 256 2.10 -10.11 17.32
C ILE A 256 2.99 -9.08 18.04
N ILE A 257 3.55 -8.12 17.34
CA ILE A 257 4.38 -7.06 17.92
C ILE A 257 3.55 -6.23 18.92
N GLN A 258 2.31 -5.88 18.60
CA GLN A 258 1.41 -5.17 19.49
C GLN A 258 1.15 -5.96 20.79
N SER A 259 0.94 -7.28 20.68
CA SER A 259 0.78 -8.15 21.85
C SER A 259 2.00 -8.12 22.77
N VAL A 260 3.21 -8.09 22.21
CA VAL A 260 4.43 -7.96 23.01
C VAL A 260 4.53 -6.59 23.68
N ILE A 261 4.16 -5.52 22.98
CA ILE A 261 4.18 -4.15 23.51
C ILE A 261 3.18 -3.97 24.66
N ASN A 262 2.04 -4.64 24.60
CA ASN A 262 1.01 -4.55 25.64
C ASN A 262 1.54 -4.98 27.01
N GLY A 263 2.58 -5.81 27.08
CA GLY A 263 3.26 -6.19 28.32
C GLY A 263 4.07 -5.08 29.00
N PHE A 264 4.30 -3.92 28.34
CA PHE A 264 5.14 -2.83 28.85
C PHE A 264 4.35 -1.64 29.47
N GLY A 265 3.03 -1.76 29.53
CA GLY A 265 2.15 -0.79 30.19
C GLY A 265 1.61 0.32 29.29
N ALA A 266 0.56 1.00 29.78
CA ALA A 266 -0.26 1.92 28.99
C ALA A 266 0.53 3.09 28.37
N SER A 267 1.48 3.66 29.08
CA SER A 267 2.29 4.78 28.56
C SER A 267 3.16 4.37 27.36
N VAL A 268 3.73 3.16 27.40
CA VAL A 268 4.53 2.62 26.28
C VAL A 268 3.63 2.32 25.08
N ILE A 269 2.45 1.75 25.31
CA ILE A 269 1.45 1.48 24.27
C ILE A 269 1.03 2.78 23.59
N ALA A 270 0.68 3.80 24.36
CA ALA A 270 0.25 5.11 23.82
C ALA A 270 1.37 5.79 23.00
N GLY A 271 2.59 5.80 23.52
CA GLY A 271 3.76 6.35 22.82
C GLY A 271 4.06 5.63 21.51
N TYR A 272 4.02 4.28 21.52
CA TYR A 272 4.19 3.48 20.32
C TYR A 272 3.07 3.72 19.29
N ALA A 273 1.82 3.71 19.71
CA ALA A 273 0.68 3.90 18.80
C ALA A 273 0.76 5.23 18.04
N ALA A 274 1.14 6.33 18.72
CA ALA A 274 1.35 7.61 18.08
C ALA A 274 2.55 7.58 17.12
N ALA A 275 3.68 7.02 17.55
CA ALA A 275 4.88 6.95 16.71
C ALA A 275 4.70 6.07 15.46
N VAL A 276 3.94 4.97 15.57
CA VAL A 276 3.61 4.10 14.41
C VAL A 276 2.78 4.84 13.36
N LYS A 277 1.88 5.74 13.73
CA LYS A 277 1.15 6.56 12.75
C LYS A 277 2.11 7.40 11.91
N LEU A 278 3.11 8.01 12.55
CA LEU A 278 4.15 8.77 11.85
C LEU A 278 5.04 7.86 10.99
N ASN A 279 5.45 6.71 11.52
CA ASN A 279 6.22 5.71 10.78
C ASN A 279 5.46 5.20 9.55
N ASN A 280 4.16 4.92 9.67
CA ASN A 280 3.34 4.43 8.57
C ASN A 280 3.24 5.44 7.42
N LEU A 281 3.21 6.75 7.70
CA LEU A 281 3.27 7.78 6.66
C LEU A 281 4.52 7.60 5.79
N VAL A 282 5.67 7.39 6.40
CA VAL A 282 6.96 7.22 5.69
C VAL A 282 6.98 5.90 4.93
N ILE A 283 6.67 4.79 5.59
CA ILE A 283 6.71 3.46 4.98
C ILE A 283 5.71 3.33 3.83
N THR A 284 4.49 3.83 3.98
CA THR A 284 3.48 3.83 2.91
C THR A 284 3.93 4.67 1.72
N SER A 285 4.55 5.82 1.97
CA SER A 285 5.12 6.67 0.92
C SER A 285 6.20 5.93 0.12
N PHE A 286 7.14 5.29 0.81
CA PHE A 286 8.23 4.55 0.14
C PHE A 286 7.72 3.29 -0.57
N THR A 287 6.73 2.60 0.00
CA THR A 287 6.08 1.44 -0.66
C THR A 287 5.41 1.86 -1.97
N THR A 288 4.71 2.99 -1.96
CA THR A 288 4.05 3.53 -3.17
C THR A 288 5.08 3.93 -4.23
N LEU A 289 6.20 4.52 -3.83
CA LEU A 289 7.30 4.80 -4.75
C LEU A 289 7.93 3.50 -5.30
N GLY A 290 8.08 2.47 -4.47
CA GLY A 290 8.51 1.13 -4.90
C GLY A 290 7.57 0.53 -5.95
N ASN A 291 6.25 0.72 -5.81
CA ASN A 291 5.27 0.31 -6.83
C ASN A 291 5.44 1.09 -8.15
N GLY A 292 5.74 2.40 -8.06
CA GLY A 292 6.08 3.21 -9.24
C GLY A 292 7.33 2.69 -9.96
N ILE A 293 8.36 2.31 -9.20
CA ILE A 293 9.60 1.72 -9.74
C ILE A 293 9.30 0.34 -10.37
N SER A 294 8.38 -0.42 -9.81
CA SER A 294 7.92 -1.69 -10.39
C SER A 294 7.32 -1.48 -11.79
N ASN A 295 6.46 -0.49 -11.97
CA ASN A 295 5.87 -0.17 -13.28
C ASN A 295 6.91 0.35 -14.28
N TYR A 296 7.85 1.20 -13.84
CA TYR A 296 8.98 1.62 -14.66
C TYR A 296 9.81 0.41 -15.12
N THR A 297 10.13 -0.50 -14.21
CA THR A 297 10.89 -1.71 -14.50
C THR A 297 10.15 -2.63 -15.46
N ALA A 298 8.86 -2.85 -15.23
CA ALA A 298 8.01 -3.70 -16.06
C ALA A 298 7.91 -3.17 -17.51
N GLN A 299 7.71 -1.85 -17.70
CA GLN A 299 7.72 -1.26 -19.05
C GLN A 299 9.07 -1.42 -19.75
N ASN A 300 10.19 -1.19 -19.04
CA ASN A 300 11.52 -1.34 -19.62
C ASN A 300 11.87 -2.81 -19.90
N LEU A 301 11.39 -3.75 -19.08
CA LEU A 301 11.51 -5.18 -19.36
C LEU A 301 10.76 -5.56 -20.64
N GLY A 302 9.48 -5.16 -20.74
CA GLY A 302 8.69 -5.42 -21.94
C GLY A 302 9.28 -4.81 -23.22
N ALA A 303 9.91 -3.64 -23.10
CA ALA A 303 10.60 -2.99 -24.20
C ALA A 303 12.00 -3.58 -24.51
N GLY A 304 12.46 -4.61 -23.80
CA GLY A 304 13.79 -5.20 -23.95
C GLY A 304 14.96 -4.30 -23.50
N LYS A 305 14.65 -3.19 -22.78
CA LYS A 305 15.66 -2.17 -22.38
C LYS A 305 16.27 -2.51 -21.01
N LEU A 306 16.96 -3.65 -20.90
CA LEU A 306 17.48 -4.18 -19.63
C LEU A 306 18.50 -3.25 -18.95
N ASP A 307 19.30 -2.49 -19.73
CA ASP A 307 20.25 -1.53 -19.16
C ASP A 307 19.56 -0.41 -18.38
N ARG A 308 18.36 -0.02 -18.83
CA ARG A 308 17.55 0.99 -18.12
C ARG A 308 17.03 0.48 -16.78
N ILE A 309 16.83 -0.83 -16.60
CA ILE A 309 16.46 -1.40 -15.30
C ILE A 309 17.60 -1.21 -14.30
N ALA A 310 18.86 -1.47 -14.69
CA ALA A 310 20.03 -1.23 -13.84
C ALA A 310 20.22 0.26 -13.51
N GLN A 311 20.00 1.14 -14.48
CA GLN A 311 20.01 2.59 -14.26
C GLN A 311 18.85 3.02 -13.35
N GLY A 312 17.68 2.38 -13.49
CA GLY A 312 16.49 2.60 -12.66
C GLY A 312 16.71 2.25 -11.18
N LEU A 313 17.51 1.22 -10.87
CA LEU A 313 17.91 0.92 -9.50
C LEU A 313 18.64 2.11 -8.85
N LYS A 314 19.67 2.63 -9.55
CA LYS A 314 20.45 3.77 -9.03
C LYS A 314 19.60 5.04 -8.94
N ALA A 315 18.81 5.33 -9.96
CA ALA A 315 17.95 6.50 -10.01
C ALA A 315 16.82 6.42 -8.96
N GLY A 316 16.24 5.24 -8.75
CA GLY A 316 15.22 4.98 -7.73
C GLY A 316 15.75 5.17 -6.31
N ILE A 317 16.96 4.66 -6.02
CA ILE A 317 17.60 4.87 -4.70
C ILE A 317 17.86 6.37 -4.48
N LYS A 318 18.42 7.08 -5.45
CA LYS A 318 18.65 8.54 -5.34
C LYS A 318 17.35 9.30 -5.08
N LEU A 319 16.28 8.97 -5.81
CA LEU A 319 14.97 9.59 -5.66
C LEU A 319 14.42 9.37 -4.25
N ILE A 320 14.36 8.11 -3.80
CA ILE A 320 13.80 7.78 -2.49
C ILE A 320 14.65 8.38 -1.37
N TRP A 321 15.97 8.34 -1.48
CA TRP A 321 16.85 8.97 -0.48
C TRP A 321 16.66 10.49 -0.43
N GLY A 322 16.48 11.16 -1.57
CA GLY A 322 16.15 12.58 -1.60
C GLY A 322 14.86 12.91 -0.85
N LEU A 323 13.84 12.06 -0.97
CA LEU A 323 12.57 12.20 -0.23
C LEU A 323 12.67 11.70 1.22
N CYS A 324 13.61 10.80 1.52
CA CYS A 324 13.87 10.28 2.87
C CYS A 324 14.50 11.32 3.80
N ILE A 325 15.41 12.16 3.27
CA ILE A 325 16.16 13.15 4.06
C ILE A 325 15.22 14.01 4.93
N PRO A 326 14.18 14.67 4.40
CA PRO A 326 13.30 15.49 5.22
C PRO A 326 12.65 14.71 6.37
N PHE A 327 12.17 13.50 6.12
CA PHE A 327 11.55 12.66 7.15
C PHE A 327 12.57 12.20 8.21
N ALA A 328 13.76 11.77 7.78
CA ALA A 328 14.80 11.33 8.70
C ALA A 328 15.26 12.47 9.62
N VAL A 329 15.48 13.68 9.06
CA VAL A 329 15.86 14.86 9.83
C VAL A 329 14.72 15.26 10.78
N LEU A 330 13.46 15.30 10.28
CA LEU A 330 12.31 15.67 11.09
C LEU A 330 12.13 14.71 12.28
N TYR A 331 12.19 13.42 12.05
CA TYR A 331 11.92 12.44 13.11
C TYR A 331 13.10 12.27 14.06
N PHE A 332 14.34 12.42 13.59
CA PHE A 332 15.52 12.31 14.44
C PHE A 332 15.66 13.51 15.38
N PHE A 333 15.56 14.74 14.85
CA PHE A 333 15.77 15.97 15.63
C PHE A 333 14.47 16.53 16.20
N PHE A 334 13.38 16.45 15.47
CA PHE A 334 12.11 17.10 15.79
C PHE A 334 10.97 16.11 16.08
N GLY A 335 11.27 14.81 16.28
CA GLY A 335 10.28 13.78 16.53
C GLY A 335 9.32 14.09 17.68
N ARG A 336 9.80 14.80 18.73
CA ARG A 336 8.98 15.24 19.86
C ARG A 336 7.83 16.15 19.42
N TYR A 337 8.07 17.08 18.52
CA TYR A 337 7.03 17.97 18.00
C TYR A 337 6.03 17.24 17.11
N GLY A 338 6.48 16.23 16.37
CA GLY A 338 5.62 15.34 15.58
C GLY A 338 4.67 14.49 16.43
N MET A 339 5.03 14.23 17.69
CA MET A 339 4.19 13.48 18.63
C MET A 339 3.08 14.30 19.27
N TYR A 340 3.25 15.63 19.38
CA TYR A 340 2.31 16.51 20.09
C TYR A 340 0.85 16.45 19.61
N PRO A 341 0.56 16.33 18.31
CA PRO A 341 -0.83 16.20 17.85
C PRO A 341 -1.56 14.96 18.35
N PHE A 342 -0.82 13.93 18.80
CA PHE A 342 -1.35 12.64 19.22
C PHE A 342 -1.31 12.42 20.73
N MET A 343 -0.80 13.40 21.50
CA MET A 343 -0.59 13.28 22.93
C MET A 343 -1.24 14.44 23.68
N GLU A 344 -1.97 14.14 24.74
CA GLU A 344 -2.53 15.17 25.64
C GLU A 344 -1.41 15.88 26.43
N ASN A 345 -0.47 15.09 26.97
CA ASN A 345 0.67 15.61 27.73
C ASN A 345 1.91 15.75 26.83
N ARG A 346 2.59 16.89 26.90
CA ARG A 346 3.81 17.19 26.13
C ARG A 346 5.10 16.65 26.74
N THR A 347 5.00 15.96 27.88
CA THR A 347 6.12 15.39 28.64
C THR A 347 5.70 14.02 29.22
N GLY A 348 6.67 13.19 29.58
CA GLY A 348 6.42 11.91 30.23
C GLY A 348 6.80 10.69 29.36
N LEU A 349 6.64 9.51 29.96
CA LEU A 349 7.13 8.23 29.40
C LEU A 349 6.55 7.94 28.01
N ALA A 350 5.29 8.27 27.74
CA ALA A 350 4.66 8.03 26.45
C ALA A 350 5.34 8.80 25.32
N ILE A 351 5.59 10.11 25.49
CA ILE A 351 6.31 10.90 24.48
C ILE A 351 7.74 10.39 24.31
N ASP A 352 8.45 10.14 25.43
CA ASP A 352 9.85 9.72 25.37
C ASP A 352 9.98 8.35 24.69
N THR A 353 9.03 7.46 24.90
CA THR A 353 8.93 6.16 24.18
C THR A 353 8.78 6.36 22.67
N GLY A 354 7.82 7.17 22.25
CA GLY A 354 7.60 7.44 20.83
C GLY A 354 8.76 8.15 20.15
N VAL A 355 9.35 9.13 20.83
CA VAL A 355 10.54 9.86 20.33
C VAL A 355 11.73 8.90 20.20
N THR A 356 11.95 8.01 21.16
CA THR A 356 13.01 7.02 21.11
C THR A 356 12.83 6.06 19.94
N TYR A 357 11.60 5.57 19.73
CA TYR A 357 11.26 4.75 18.56
C TYR A 357 11.57 5.46 17.24
N LEU A 358 11.10 6.69 17.06
CA LEU A 358 11.33 7.47 15.84
C LEU A 358 12.83 7.75 15.60
N ARG A 359 13.59 8.09 16.66
CA ARG A 359 15.04 8.32 16.56
C ARG A 359 15.82 7.07 16.17
N ILE A 360 15.44 5.90 16.69
CA ILE A 360 16.07 4.64 16.32
C ILE A 360 15.80 4.31 14.85
N LEU A 361 14.57 4.50 14.36
CA LEU A 361 14.18 4.13 13.01
C LEU A 361 14.64 5.14 11.94
N ALA A 362 14.73 6.41 12.27
CA ALA A 362 14.99 7.47 11.30
C ALA A 362 16.24 7.23 10.41
N PRO A 363 17.42 6.83 10.92
CA PRO A 363 18.57 6.52 10.09
C PRO A 363 18.33 5.31 9.17
N PHE A 364 17.54 4.34 9.62
CA PHE A 364 17.25 3.11 8.88
C PHE A 364 16.17 3.26 7.80
N TYR A 365 15.51 4.42 7.72
CA TYR A 365 14.66 4.73 6.56
C TYR A 365 15.44 4.74 5.25
N PHE A 366 16.72 5.12 5.26
CA PHE A 366 17.58 4.98 4.08
C PHE A 366 17.81 3.52 3.68
N VAL A 367 17.91 2.64 4.67
CA VAL A 367 18.11 1.21 4.46
C VAL A 367 16.84 0.57 3.88
N VAL A 368 15.69 0.72 4.58
CA VAL A 368 14.44 0.11 4.12
C VAL A 368 13.96 0.68 2.79
N SER A 369 14.22 1.96 2.52
CA SER A 369 13.86 2.57 1.24
C SER A 369 14.62 1.96 0.07
N ALA A 370 15.91 1.63 0.24
CA ALA A 370 16.69 0.90 -0.77
C ALA A 370 16.14 -0.52 -1.01
N LYS A 371 15.68 -1.21 0.07
CA LYS A 371 14.96 -2.48 -0.05
C LYS A 371 13.72 -2.34 -0.93
N LEU A 372 12.88 -1.33 -0.66
CA LEU A 372 11.61 -1.14 -1.38
C LEU A 372 11.83 -0.81 -2.87
N VAL A 373 12.94 -0.15 -3.23
CA VAL A 373 13.37 0.02 -4.63
C VAL A 373 13.71 -1.33 -5.26
N ALA A 374 14.55 -2.12 -4.59
CA ALA A 374 14.95 -3.45 -5.08
C ALA A 374 13.74 -4.39 -5.20
N ASP A 375 12.85 -4.38 -4.22
CA ASP A 375 11.60 -5.14 -4.23
C ASP A 375 10.68 -4.72 -5.40
N GLY A 376 10.62 -3.42 -5.71
CA GLY A 376 9.92 -2.90 -6.88
C GLY A 376 10.48 -3.46 -8.19
N ILE A 377 11.81 -3.55 -8.31
CA ILE A 377 12.44 -4.15 -9.50
C ILE A 377 12.18 -5.65 -9.57
N LEU A 378 12.29 -6.38 -8.48
CA LEU A 378 12.00 -7.82 -8.43
C LEU A 378 10.56 -8.11 -8.85
N ARG A 379 9.58 -7.32 -8.39
CA ARG A 379 8.19 -7.42 -8.82
C ARG A 379 8.00 -7.06 -10.29
N GLY A 380 8.57 -5.93 -10.73
CA GLY A 380 8.47 -5.47 -12.11
C GLY A 380 9.09 -6.43 -13.13
N THR A 381 10.11 -7.20 -12.72
CA THR A 381 10.72 -8.27 -13.53
C THR A 381 10.03 -9.63 -13.39
N GLY A 382 9.02 -9.76 -12.51
CA GLY A 382 8.34 -11.03 -12.25
C GLY A 382 9.14 -12.02 -11.39
N MET A 383 10.24 -11.62 -10.78
CA MET A 383 11.08 -12.49 -9.92
C MET A 383 10.45 -12.67 -8.53
N MET A 384 9.20 -13.14 -8.50
CA MET A 384 8.39 -13.18 -7.27
C MET A 384 8.94 -14.09 -6.18
N GLY A 385 9.61 -15.21 -6.53
CA GLY A 385 10.24 -16.08 -5.55
C GLY A 385 11.32 -15.36 -4.75
N ARG A 386 12.18 -14.57 -5.41
CA ARG A 386 13.23 -13.78 -4.73
C ARG A 386 12.65 -12.65 -3.88
N PHE A 387 11.63 -11.98 -4.42
CA PHE A 387 10.88 -10.97 -3.68
C PHE A 387 10.27 -11.53 -2.40
N MET A 388 9.56 -12.66 -2.49
CA MET A 388 8.95 -13.33 -1.33
C MET A 388 10.00 -13.74 -0.30
N THR A 389 11.10 -14.36 -0.73
CA THR A 389 12.17 -14.80 0.19
C THR A 389 12.70 -13.64 1.02
N SER A 390 13.05 -12.50 0.40
CA SER A 390 13.55 -11.35 1.15
C SER A 390 12.49 -10.72 2.06
N THR A 391 11.24 -10.64 1.58
CA THR A 391 10.15 -10.02 2.33
C THR A 391 9.73 -10.86 3.53
N PHE A 392 9.56 -12.18 3.34
CA PHE A 392 9.22 -13.05 4.47
C PHE A 392 10.36 -13.18 5.49
N THR A 393 11.62 -13.15 5.03
CA THR A 393 12.76 -13.08 5.94
C THR A 393 12.69 -11.84 6.83
N ASP A 394 12.40 -10.65 6.25
CA ASP A 394 12.19 -9.41 7.00
C ASP A 394 11.10 -9.56 8.06
N LEU A 395 9.91 -10.03 7.63
CA LEU A 395 8.74 -10.12 8.50
C LEU A 395 8.95 -11.10 9.64
N ILE A 396 9.49 -12.28 9.36
CA ILE A 396 9.78 -13.32 10.36
C ILE A 396 10.86 -12.84 11.33
N LEU A 397 11.98 -12.32 10.81
CA LEU A 397 13.07 -11.82 11.64
C LEU A 397 12.61 -10.71 12.56
N ARG A 398 11.82 -9.76 12.06
CA ARG A 398 11.31 -8.65 12.86
C ARG A 398 10.45 -9.13 14.03
N VAL A 399 9.55 -10.09 13.79
CA VAL A 399 8.68 -10.65 14.84
C VAL A 399 9.53 -11.46 15.86
N VAL A 400 10.40 -12.36 15.39
CA VAL A 400 11.24 -13.17 16.25
C VAL A 400 12.18 -12.31 17.09
N LEU A 401 12.86 -11.35 16.46
CA LEU A 401 13.77 -10.43 17.14
C LEU A 401 13.03 -9.53 18.14
N ALA A 402 11.81 -9.06 17.82
CA ALA A 402 11.03 -8.27 18.75
C ALA A 402 10.72 -9.06 20.04
N ILE A 403 10.35 -10.33 19.92
CA ILE A 403 10.08 -11.21 21.07
C ILE A 403 11.38 -11.51 21.84
N VAL A 404 12.44 -11.89 21.14
CA VAL A 404 13.71 -12.31 21.80
C VAL A 404 14.40 -11.11 22.46
N LEU A 405 14.60 -10.01 21.71
CA LEU A 405 15.32 -8.85 22.23
C LEU A 405 14.54 -8.14 23.34
N SER A 406 13.21 -8.10 23.28
CA SER A 406 12.42 -7.51 24.35
C SER A 406 12.58 -8.27 25.68
N ARG A 407 12.69 -9.60 25.61
CA ARG A 407 12.94 -10.46 26.79
C ARG A 407 14.37 -10.34 27.29
N VAL A 408 15.35 -10.35 26.39
CA VAL A 408 16.79 -10.29 26.75
C VAL A 408 17.16 -8.92 27.35
N ILE A 409 16.66 -7.83 26.75
CA ILE A 409 16.94 -6.46 27.20
C ILE A 409 16.03 -6.08 28.37
N GLY A 410 14.89 -6.75 28.54
CA GLY A 410 13.91 -6.44 29.58
C GLY A 410 13.16 -5.11 29.36
N SER A 411 13.14 -4.59 28.11
CA SER A 411 12.51 -3.31 27.79
C SER A 411 11.96 -3.28 26.36
N ALA A 412 11.04 -2.34 26.11
CA ALA A 412 10.48 -2.09 24.79
C ALA A 412 11.55 -1.71 23.74
N MET A 413 12.74 -1.28 24.17
CA MET A 413 13.84 -0.96 23.27
C MET A 413 14.25 -2.16 22.41
N GLY A 414 14.12 -3.38 22.94
CA GLY A 414 14.36 -4.61 22.18
C GLY A 414 13.45 -4.74 20.95
N ILE A 415 12.19 -4.31 21.09
CA ILE A 415 11.24 -4.28 19.98
C ILE A 415 11.66 -3.24 18.94
N TRP A 416 12.09 -2.05 19.38
CA TRP A 416 12.52 -0.99 18.47
C TRP A 416 13.74 -1.39 17.64
N LEU A 417 14.68 -2.12 18.22
CA LEU A 417 15.89 -2.60 17.54
C LEU A 417 15.61 -3.73 16.54
N ALA A 418 14.54 -4.48 16.71
CA ALA A 418 14.16 -5.55 15.78
C ALA A 418 13.90 -5.02 14.34
N TRP A 419 13.34 -3.80 14.21
CA TRP A 419 13.05 -3.19 12.92
C TRP A 419 14.32 -2.89 12.10
N PRO A 420 15.31 -2.13 12.63
CA PRO A 420 16.56 -1.88 11.95
C PRO A 420 17.31 -3.14 11.53
N ILE A 421 17.36 -4.15 12.39
CA ILE A 421 18.07 -5.40 12.10
C ILE A 421 17.36 -6.15 10.97
N GLY A 422 16.04 -6.35 11.06
CA GLY A 422 15.25 -6.99 10.00
C GLY A 422 15.37 -6.27 8.67
N TRP A 423 15.21 -4.95 8.67
CA TRP A 423 15.38 -4.12 7.46
C TRP A 423 16.76 -4.23 6.85
N SER A 424 17.83 -4.24 7.66
CA SER A 424 19.20 -4.30 7.17
C SER A 424 19.48 -5.64 6.48
N ILE A 425 19.12 -6.75 7.10
CA ILE A 425 19.30 -8.09 6.54
C ILE A 425 18.52 -8.24 5.24
N ALA A 426 17.23 -7.88 5.26
CA ALA A 426 16.36 -7.98 4.09
C ALA A 426 16.79 -7.04 2.96
N THR A 427 17.33 -5.85 3.26
CA THR A 427 17.85 -4.93 2.25
C THR A 427 19.03 -5.53 1.51
N VAL A 428 19.99 -6.12 2.24
CA VAL A 428 21.13 -6.82 1.62
C VAL A 428 20.63 -7.95 0.72
N MET A 429 19.68 -8.77 1.21
CA MET A 429 19.11 -9.85 0.42
C MET A 429 18.41 -9.33 -0.86
N SER A 430 17.53 -8.34 -0.74
CA SER A 430 16.80 -7.76 -1.88
C SER A 430 17.75 -7.16 -2.91
N LEU A 431 18.78 -6.41 -2.48
CA LEU A 431 19.77 -5.83 -3.38
C LEU A 431 20.60 -6.90 -4.10
N VAL A 432 21.06 -7.93 -3.38
CA VAL A 432 21.80 -9.06 -3.99
C VAL A 432 20.92 -9.80 -5.00
N PHE A 433 19.66 -10.11 -4.65
CA PHE A 433 18.73 -10.77 -5.55
C PHE A 433 18.40 -9.90 -6.78
N CYS A 434 18.23 -8.61 -6.58
CA CYS A 434 17.98 -7.66 -7.66
C CYS A 434 19.16 -7.58 -8.63
N VAL A 435 20.39 -7.37 -8.15
CA VAL A 435 21.60 -7.28 -8.98
C VAL A 435 21.87 -8.58 -9.73
N ARG A 436 21.80 -9.73 -9.03
CA ARG A 436 21.94 -11.05 -9.67
C ARG A 436 20.83 -11.30 -10.69
N GLY A 437 19.60 -10.87 -10.42
CA GLY A 437 18.47 -11.00 -11.32
C GLY A 437 18.66 -10.18 -12.61
N ILE A 438 19.04 -8.93 -12.49
CA ILE A 438 19.33 -8.07 -13.65
C ILE A 438 20.46 -8.67 -14.50
N LYS A 439 21.52 -9.19 -13.87
CA LYS A 439 22.63 -9.84 -14.58
C LYS A 439 22.17 -11.10 -15.33
N GLN A 440 21.31 -11.93 -14.71
CA GLN A 440 20.77 -13.12 -15.37
C GLN A 440 19.89 -12.77 -16.58
N LEU A 441 19.04 -11.73 -16.47
CA LEU A 441 18.25 -11.27 -17.62
C LEU A 441 19.11 -10.79 -18.77
N LYS A 442 20.20 -10.06 -18.49
CA LYS A 442 21.15 -9.62 -19.52
C LYS A 442 21.84 -10.80 -20.19
N ASN A 443 22.34 -11.76 -19.42
CA ASN A 443 23.00 -12.94 -19.95
C ASN A 443 22.07 -13.74 -20.87
N ARG A 444 20.82 -14.02 -20.44
CA ARG A 444 19.82 -14.72 -21.29
C ARG A 444 19.63 -14.03 -22.64
N ARG A 445 19.46 -12.71 -22.62
CA ARG A 445 19.36 -11.93 -23.88
C ARG A 445 20.60 -12.10 -24.77
N ASP A 446 21.79 -12.02 -24.17
CA ASP A 446 23.06 -12.05 -24.92
C ASP A 446 23.35 -13.46 -25.50
N TYR A 447 22.80 -14.53 -24.90
CA TYR A 447 22.90 -15.90 -25.39
C TYR A 447 21.69 -16.36 -26.23
N GLY A 448 20.69 -15.50 -26.49
CA GLY A 448 19.54 -15.80 -27.33
C GLY A 448 18.56 -16.84 -26.75
N GLU A 449 18.62 -17.06 -25.43
CA GLU A 449 17.63 -17.88 -24.71
C GLU A 449 16.40 -17.00 -24.38
N GLU A 450 15.33 -17.12 -25.19
CA GLU A 450 14.01 -16.50 -24.94
C GLU A 450 13.25 -17.15 -23.78
#